data_ac33f029cbe2fdd5cf6e0c7f6e67a8c7
#
_entry.id   ac33f029cbe2fdd5cf6e0c7f6e67a8c7
#
_cell.length_a   1.000
_cell.length_b   1.000
_cell.length_c   1.000
_cell.angle_alpha   90.00
_cell.angle_beta   90.00
_cell.angle_gamma   90.00
#
_symmetry.space_group_name_H-M   'P 1'
#
loop_
_entity.id
_entity.type
_entity.pdbx_description
1 polymer ?
#
loop_
_entity_poly.entity_id
_entity_poly.type
_entity_poly.pdbx_seq_one_letter_code
_entity_poly.pdbx_strand_id
1 'polypeptide(L)'
;MQVEYVVLVNQEDRPLGTLEKMEAHERGVLHRAFSVFVFNKSGELMLQKRAEDKYHSPGLWTNTVCSHPRLNEAVMQAAHRRLLEEMGFDCELRKIFSFVYKADVGDGLTEHEFDHVFFGTSDDLPNPNPEEVGEWKYMPLDEVIADVSKHPEEYTVWFKIALKQVTKHVESQDEMF
;
A
#
# COMPACT_ATOMS: atom_id res chain seq x y z
N MET A 1 23.74 -3.59 4.57
CA MET A 1 22.34 -3.13 4.44
C MET A 1 22.31 -2.07 3.36
N GLN A 2 21.47 -2.23 2.35
CA GLN A 2 21.35 -1.25 1.28
C GLN A 2 20.49 -0.08 1.76
N VAL A 3 20.98 1.16 1.62
CA VAL A 3 20.22 2.37 1.98
C VAL A 3 19.15 2.60 0.91
N GLU A 4 17.93 2.79 1.33
CA GLU A 4 16.78 3.07 0.45
C GLU A 4 16.48 4.57 0.44
N TYR A 5 16.15 5.08 -0.74
CA TYR A 5 15.78 6.48 -0.95
C TYR A 5 14.35 6.58 -1.46
N VAL A 6 13.66 7.63 -1.02
CA VAL A 6 12.33 7.99 -1.51
C VAL A 6 12.40 9.25 -2.36
N VAL A 7 11.45 9.42 -3.26
CA VAL A 7 11.33 10.60 -4.13
C VAL A 7 10.48 11.65 -3.42
N LEU A 8 11.09 12.79 -3.07
CA LEU A 8 10.37 13.92 -2.49
C LEU A 8 9.52 14.59 -3.58
N VAL A 9 8.30 14.97 -3.25
CA VAL A 9 7.36 15.60 -4.17
C VAL A 9 6.64 16.78 -3.52
N ASN A 10 6.07 17.66 -4.35
CA ASN A 10 5.14 18.67 -3.90
C ASN A 10 3.68 18.15 -3.96
N GLN A 11 2.70 19.00 -3.67
CA GLN A 11 1.28 18.63 -3.66
C GLN A 11 0.71 18.25 -5.05
N GLU A 12 1.43 18.58 -6.12
CA GLU A 12 1.10 18.21 -7.51
C GLU A 12 1.91 17.01 -8.02
N ASP A 13 2.56 16.25 -7.11
CA ASP A 13 3.40 15.08 -7.44
C ASP A 13 4.62 15.41 -8.32
N ARG A 14 5.11 16.64 -8.27
CA ARG A 14 6.33 17.02 -8.98
C ARG A 14 7.55 16.66 -8.14
N PRO A 15 8.55 15.96 -8.72
CA PRO A 15 9.74 15.56 -7.96
C PRO A 15 10.58 16.79 -7.57
N LEU A 16 11.02 16.81 -6.30
CA LEU A 16 11.83 17.86 -5.70
C LEU A 16 13.25 17.38 -5.37
N GLY A 17 13.51 16.09 -5.45
CA GLY A 17 14.76 15.46 -5.06
C GLY A 17 14.53 14.11 -4.39
N THR A 18 15.54 13.62 -3.71
CA THR A 18 15.47 12.36 -2.96
C THR A 18 15.93 12.56 -1.53
N LEU A 19 15.47 11.72 -0.63
CA LEU A 19 15.90 11.67 0.76
C LEU A 19 16.00 10.22 1.18
N GLU A 20 16.89 9.93 2.11
CA GLU A 20 16.97 8.60 2.72
C GLU A 20 15.63 8.28 3.41
N LYS A 21 15.17 7.04 3.25
CA LYS A 21 13.82 6.63 3.65
C LYS A 21 13.53 6.89 5.13
N MET A 22 14.44 6.50 6.02
CA MET A 22 14.23 6.69 7.46
C MET A 22 14.23 8.18 7.83
N GLU A 23 15.13 8.97 7.26
CA GLU A 23 15.15 10.43 7.47
C GLU A 23 13.85 11.08 6.98
N ALA A 24 13.31 10.64 5.85
CA ALA A 24 12.03 11.15 5.34
C ALA A 24 10.87 10.88 6.32
N HIS A 25 10.85 9.72 6.96
CA HIS A 25 9.87 9.36 7.99
C HIS A 25 10.08 10.10 9.31
N GLU A 26 11.33 10.28 9.74
CA GLU A 26 11.66 11.05 10.95
C GLU A 26 11.26 12.52 10.81
N ARG A 27 11.47 13.10 9.64
CA ARG A 27 11.15 14.50 9.34
C ARG A 27 9.71 14.72 8.87
N GLY A 28 8.98 13.66 8.53
CA GLY A 28 7.62 13.76 8.01
C GLY A 28 7.52 14.49 6.67
N VAL A 29 8.52 14.34 5.79
CA VAL A 29 8.57 15.03 4.50
C VAL A 29 7.69 14.32 3.48
N LEU A 30 6.93 15.09 2.69
CA LEU A 30 6.08 14.55 1.63
C LEU A 30 6.91 13.83 0.57
N HIS A 31 6.61 12.58 0.34
CA HIS A 31 7.30 11.74 -0.62
C HIS A 31 6.32 10.84 -1.40
N ARG A 32 6.76 10.37 -2.55
CA ARG A 32 5.95 9.54 -3.45
C ARG A 32 5.87 8.11 -2.95
N ALA A 33 4.66 7.57 -3.00
CA ALA A 33 4.37 6.19 -2.62
C ALA A 33 3.30 5.58 -3.53
N PHE A 34 3.06 4.30 -3.37
CA PHE A 34 1.95 3.62 -4.03
C PHE A 34 1.36 2.52 -3.14
N SER A 35 0.10 2.22 -3.39
CA SER A 35 -0.65 1.14 -2.76
C SER A 35 -1.32 0.28 -3.83
N VAL A 36 -1.17 -1.03 -3.72
CA VAL A 36 -1.78 -2.02 -4.61
C VAL A 36 -2.87 -2.77 -3.87
N PHE A 37 -4.04 -2.88 -4.51
CA PHE A 37 -5.20 -3.64 -4.03
C PHE A 37 -5.51 -4.70 -5.08
N VAL A 38 -5.21 -5.97 -4.77
CA VAL A 38 -5.52 -7.08 -5.66
C VAL A 38 -6.79 -7.77 -5.20
N PHE A 39 -7.74 -7.93 -6.12
CA PHE A 39 -8.98 -8.65 -5.89
C PHE A 39 -8.95 -9.97 -6.68
N ASN A 40 -9.57 -11.01 -6.15
CA ASN A 40 -9.81 -12.23 -6.91
C ASN A 40 -11.12 -12.11 -7.73
N LYS A 41 -11.44 -13.10 -8.54
CA LYS A 41 -12.66 -13.12 -9.35
C LYS A 41 -13.95 -13.14 -8.53
N SER A 42 -13.86 -13.53 -7.27
CA SER A 42 -15.01 -13.49 -6.33
C SER A 42 -15.17 -12.13 -5.66
N GLY A 43 -14.32 -11.13 -5.99
CA GLY A 43 -14.38 -9.80 -5.40
C GLY A 43 -13.75 -9.68 -4.01
N GLU A 44 -13.02 -10.70 -3.58
CA GLU A 44 -12.32 -10.67 -2.29
C GLU A 44 -10.98 -9.95 -2.43
N LEU A 45 -10.68 -9.10 -1.44
CA LEU A 45 -9.41 -8.36 -1.37
C LEU A 45 -8.31 -9.22 -0.76
N MET A 46 -7.16 -9.25 -1.40
CA MET A 46 -5.95 -9.83 -0.84
C MET A 46 -5.30 -8.86 0.15
N LEU A 47 -5.30 -9.26 1.42
CA LEU A 47 -4.63 -8.54 2.50
C LEU A 47 -3.30 -9.20 2.84
N GLN A 48 -2.32 -8.38 3.24
CA GLN A 48 -1.09 -8.86 3.86
C GLN A 48 -0.99 -8.39 5.31
N LYS A 49 -0.40 -9.21 6.15
CA LYS A 49 0.04 -8.83 7.49
C LYS A 49 1.52 -8.53 7.45
N ARG A 50 1.89 -7.31 7.84
CA ARG A 50 3.30 -6.88 7.83
C ARG A 50 4.14 -7.77 8.76
N ALA A 51 5.36 -8.09 8.34
CA ALA A 51 6.30 -8.84 9.16
C ALA A 51 6.55 -8.11 10.51
N GLU A 52 6.83 -8.87 11.55
CA GLU A 52 6.97 -8.36 12.93
C GLU A 52 8.22 -7.47 13.13
N ASP A 53 9.20 -7.56 12.24
CA ASP A 53 10.44 -6.81 12.29
C ASP A 53 10.46 -5.56 11.38
N LYS A 54 9.30 -5.15 10.86
CA LYS A 54 9.20 -3.91 10.07
C LYS A 54 9.46 -2.68 10.95
N TYR A 55 10.09 -1.66 10.36
CA TYR A 55 10.52 -0.44 11.04
C TYR A 55 9.36 0.42 11.60
N HIS A 56 8.14 0.27 11.07
CA HIS A 56 6.92 0.82 11.66
C HIS A 56 5.74 -0.09 11.35
N SER A 57 4.67 0.05 12.13
CA SER A 57 3.43 -0.72 11.99
C SER A 57 3.64 -2.24 11.84
N PRO A 58 4.56 -2.86 12.63
CA PRO A 58 4.80 -4.30 12.54
C PRO A 58 3.57 -5.11 12.92
N GLY A 59 3.37 -6.25 12.25
CA GLY A 59 2.28 -7.17 12.56
C GLY A 59 0.88 -6.67 12.24
N LEU A 60 0.71 -5.51 11.59
CA LEU A 60 -0.60 -4.98 11.21
C LEU A 60 -1.03 -5.47 9.82
N TRP A 61 -2.33 -5.66 9.67
CA TRP A 61 -2.96 -5.94 8.38
C TRP A 61 -3.03 -4.69 7.50
N THR A 62 -2.84 -4.87 6.22
CA THR A 62 -2.91 -3.80 5.23
C THR A 62 -3.35 -4.35 3.86
N ASN A 63 -3.45 -3.48 2.85
CA ASN A 63 -3.71 -3.88 1.47
C ASN A 63 -2.59 -4.79 0.92
N THR A 64 -2.70 -5.22 -0.31
CA THR A 64 -1.83 -6.24 -0.90
C THR A 64 -0.36 -5.86 -0.86
N VAL A 65 -0.02 -4.64 -1.32
CA VAL A 65 1.35 -4.10 -1.29
C VAL A 65 1.34 -2.59 -1.11
N CYS A 66 2.27 -2.07 -0.31
CA CYS A 66 2.56 -0.64 -0.17
C CYS A 66 4.07 -0.43 -0.22
N SER A 67 4.56 0.51 -1.02
CA SER A 67 5.98 0.82 -1.08
C SER A 67 6.23 2.15 -1.78
N HIS A 68 7.48 2.39 -2.15
CA HIS A 68 7.95 3.62 -2.75
C HIS A 68 8.65 3.33 -4.08
N PRO A 69 8.45 4.14 -5.13
CA PRO A 69 9.25 4.03 -6.33
C PRO A 69 10.70 4.47 -6.05
N ARG A 70 11.64 3.90 -6.80
CA ARG A 70 13.02 4.33 -6.83
C ARG A 70 13.16 5.59 -7.69
N LEU A 71 14.29 6.30 -7.54
CA LEU A 71 14.59 7.43 -8.43
C LEU A 71 14.57 6.98 -9.90
N ASN A 72 13.89 7.74 -10.74
CA ASN A 72 13.68 7.46 -12.17
C ASN A 72 12.88 6.19 -12.49
N GLU A 73 12.31 5.55 -11.50
CA GLU A 73 11.39 4.42 -11.69
C GLU A 73 9.95 4.95 -11.83
N ALA A 74 9.24 4.54 -12.87
CA ALA A 74 7.82 4.85 -13.00
C ALA A 74 7.03 4.16 -11.87
N VAL A 75 6.00 4.83 -11.34
CA VAL A 75 5.22 4.31 -10.21
C VAL A 75 4.58 2.95 -10.55
N MET A 76 4.06 2.79 -11.76
CA MET A 76 3.50 1.51 -12.22
C MET A 76 4.55 0.39 -12.24
N GLN A 77 5.77 0.69 -12.70
CA GLN A 77 6.88 -0.28 -12.68
C GLN A 77 7.25 -0.69 -11.26
N ALA A 78 7.30 0.27 -10.35
CA ALA A 78 7.55 0.02 -8.93
C ALA A 78 6.46 -0.86 -8.32
N ALA A 79 5.20 -0.62 -8.66
CA ALA A 79 4.08 -1.43 -8.19
C ALA A 79 4.20 -2.90 -8.62
N HIS A 80 4.49 -3.17 -9.89
CA HIS A 80 4.74 -4.52 -10.40
C HIS A 80 5.96 -5.17 -9.72
N ARG A 81 7.06 -4.43 -9.60
CA ARG A 81 8.28 -4.92 -8.95
C ARG A 81 8.01 -5.36 -7.53
N ARG A 82 7.36 -4.52 -6.72
CA ARG A 82 7.10 -4.82 -5.31
C ARG A 82 6.04 -5.89 -5.12
N LEU A 83 5.05 -5.97 -6.00
CA LEU A 83 4.07 -7.07 -5.98
C LEU A 83 4.78 -8.43 -6.12
N LEU A 84 5.71 -8.51 -7.06
CA LEU A 84 6.51 -9.71 -7.25
C LEU A 84 7.46 -9.98 -6.08
N GLU A 85 8.16 -8.95 -5.56
CA GLU A 85 9.12 -9.08 -4.46
C GLU A 85 8.45 -9.46 -3.14
N GLU A 86 7.28 -8.88 -2.82
CA GLU A 86 6.60 -9.12 -1.54
C GLU A 86 5.66 -10.32 -1.59
N MET A 87 4.87 -10.47 -2.64
CA MET A 87 3.79 -11.46 -2.73
C MET A 87 4.09 -12.63 -3.67
N GLY A 88 5.19 -12.56 -4.43
CA GLY A 88 5.65 -13.67 -5.27
C GLY A 88 4.83 -13.91 -6.54
N PHE A 89 4.01 -12.94 -6.96
CA PHE A 89 3.28 -12.98 -8.22
C PHE A 89 3.14 -11.58 -8.83
N ASP A 90 2.71 -11.52 -10.06
CA ASP A 90 2.39 -10.27 -10.75
C ASP A 90 1.05 -10.42 -11.49
N CYS A 91 0.40 -9.30 -11.76
CA CYS A 91 -0.85 -9.27 -12.51
C CYS A 91 -1.00 -7.92 -13.22
N GLU A 92 -2.00 -7.82 -14.09
CA GLU A 92 -2.35 -6.53 -14.68
C GLU A 92 -2.80 -5.56 -13.60
N LEU A 93 -2.22 -4.34 -13.60
CA LEU A 93 -2.54 -3.27 -12.65
C LEU A 93 -3.11 -2.07 -13.40
N ARG A 94 -4.08 -1.41 -12.77
CA ARG A 94 -4.69 -0.20 -13.29
C ARG A 94 -4.68 0.88 -12.22
N LYS A 95 -4.20 2.07 -12.56
CA LYS A 95 -4.25 3.22 -11.67
C LYS A 95 -5.71 3.69 -11.51
N ILE A 96 -6.14 3.88 -10.26
CA ILE A 96 -7.51 4.25 -9.93
C ILE A 96 -7.60 5.69 -9.41
N PHE A 97 -6.80 6.04 -8.40
CA PHE A 97 -6.77 7.39 -7.82
C PHE A 97 -5.44 7.67 -7.13
N SER A 98 -5.27 8.89 -6.67
CA SER A 98 -4.17 9.31 -5.79
C SER A 98 -4.74 10.12 -4.64
N PHE A 99 -4.05 10.10 -3.50
CA PHE A 99 -4.39 10.94 -2.35
C PHE A 99 -3.13 11.27 -1.55
N VAL A 100 -3.21 12.35 -0.79
CA VAL A 100 -2.15 12.76 0.13
C VAL A 100 -2.63 12.52 1.55
N TYR A 101 -1.79 11.90 2.37
CA TYR A 101 -2.06 11.74 3.79
C TYR A 101 -0.81 11.98 4.63
N LYS A 102 -1.03 12.33 5.89
CA LYS A 102 0.01 12.49 6.88
C LYS A 102 -0.47 11.84 8.18
N ALA A 103 0.33 10.93 8.74
CA ALA A 103 -0.05 10.19 9.94
C ALA A 103 1.18 9.80 10.76
N ASP A 104 1.04 9.87 12.08
CA ASP A 104 1.99 9.31 13.02
C ASP A 104 1.86 7.77 12.99
N VAL A 105 2.98 7.07 12.86
CA VAL A 105 3.03 5.61 12.83
C VAL A 105 3.82 5.02 14.01
N GLY A 106 4.09 5.84 15.02
CA GLY A 106 4.81 5.45 16.23
C GLY A 106 6.33 5.63 16.13
N ASP A 107 7.01 5.50 17.25
CA ASP A 107 8.47 5.56 17.35
C ASP A 107 9.12 6.82 16.77
N GLY A 108 8.40 7.95 16.77
CA GLY A 108 8.85 9.22 16.22
C GLY A 108 8.83 9.27 14.70
N LEU A 109 8.17 8.31 14.04
CA LEU A 109 8.06 8.24 12.60
C LEU A 109 6.70 8.77 12.11
N THR A 110 6.74 9.51 11.01
CA THR A 110 5.56 10.08 10.36
C THR A 110 5.53 9.63 8.91
N GLU A 111 4.41 9.04 8.49
CA GLU A 111 4.09 8.85 7.09
C GLU A 111 3.50 10.14 6.52
N HIS A 112 4.11 10.65 5.45
CA HIS A 112 3.58 11.78 4.69
C HIS A 112 3.76 11.49 3.22
N GLU A 113 2.71 10.99 2.58
CA GLU A 113 2.80 10.37 1.26
C GLU A 113 1.84 10.97 0.26
N PHE A 114 2.35 11.13 -0.97
CA PHE A 114 1.53 11.23 -2.17
C PHE A 114 1.38 9.80 -2.70
N ASP A 115 0.25 9.18 -2.39
CA ASP A 115 0.02 7.75 -2.61
C ASP A 115 -0.78 7.51 -3.90
N HIS A 116 -0.18 6.75 -4.82
CA HIS A 116 -0.82 6.30 -6.06
C HIS A 116 -1.47 4.94 -5.82
N VAL A 117 -2.77 4.83 -6.04
CA VAL A 117 -3.54 3.61 -5.78
C VAL A 117 -3.81 2.85 -7.08
N PHE A 118 -3.46 1.57 -7.09
CA PHE A 118 -3.65 0.64 -8.19
C PHE A 118 -4.56 -0.51 -7.79
N PHE A 119 -5.44 -0.91 -8.71
CA PHE A 119 -6.21 -2.15 -8.59
C PHE A 119 -5.67 -3.19 -9.56
N GLY A 120 -5.66 -4.44 -9.11
CA GLY A 120 -5.39 -5.62 -9.94
C GLY A 120 -6.41 -6.70 -9.68
N THR A 121 -6.49 -7.66 -10.60
CA THR A 121 -7.32 -8.86 -10.46
C THR A 121 -6.47 -10.09 -10.71
N SER A 122 -6.48 -11.04 -9.78
CA SER A 122 -5.77 -12.31 -9.89
C SER A 122 -6.41 -13.35 -8.99
N ASP A 123 -6.44 -14.59 -9.47
CA ASP A 123 -6.75 -15.77 -8.66
C ASP A 123 -5.49 -16.55 -8.26
N ASP A 124 -4.31 -16.02 -8.56
CA ASP A 124 -3.05 -16.65 -8.19
C ASP A 124 -2.92 -16.71 -6.67
N LEU A 125 -2.39 -17.81 -6.20
CA LEU A 125 -2.00 -17.94 -4.79
C LEU A 125 -0.64 -17.28 -4.62
N PRO A 126 -0.48 -16.36 -3.65
CA PRO A 126 0.79 -15.72 -3.41
C PRO A 126 1.83 -16.70 -2.83
N ASN A 127 3.08 -16.37 -3.07
CA ASN A 127 4.24 -16.97 -2.40
C ASN A 127 5.02 -15.85 -1.72
N PRO A 128 4.56 -15.37 -0.55
CA PRO A 128 5.09 -14.15 0.04
C PRO A 128 6.51 -14.31 0.57
N ASN A 129 7.28 -13.23 0.48
CA ASN A 129 8.58 -13.12 1.13
C ASN A 129 8.39 -12.95 2.65
N PRO A 130 8.84 -13.89 3.49
CA PRO A 130 8.63 -13.81 4.93
C PRO A 130 9.35 -12.64 5.62
N GLU A 131 10.35 -12.03 4.98
CA GLU A 131 11.00 -10.82 5.49
C GLU A 131 10.09 -9.58 5.38
N GLU A 132 9.12 -9.61 4.49
CA GLU A 132 8.18 -8.52 4.24
C GLU A 132 6.78 -8.82 4.79
N VAL A 133 6.32 -10.05 4.65
CA VAL A 133 4.94 -10.48 4.88
C VAL A 133 4.89 -11.65 5.85
N GLY A 134 4.23 -11.45 7.00
CA GLY A 134 4.03 -12.51 8.00
C GLY A 134 2.90 -13.45 7.66
N GLU A 135 1.78 -12.91 7.18
CA GLU A 135 0.58 -13.66 6.79
C GLU A 135 -0.13 -12.98 5.62
N TRP A 136 -1.01 -13.71 4.95
CA TRP A 136 -1.91 -13.15 3.95
C TRP A 136 -3.27 -13.85 3.98
N LYS A 137 -4.29 -13.18 3.46
CA LYS A 137 -5.63 -13.78 3.29
C LYS A 137 -6.41 -13.05 2.21
N TYR A 138 -7.38 -13.74 1.60
CA TYR A 138 -8.47 -13.11 0.89
C TYR A 138 -9.63 -12.86 1.85
N MET A 139 -10.31 -11.72 1.72
CA MET A 139 -11.48 -11.38 2.52
C MET A 139 -12.46 -10.56 1.68
N PRO A 140 -13.77 -10.89 1.69
CA PRO A 140 -14.79 -10.07 1.05
C PRO A 140 -14.72 -8.62 1.54
N LEU A 141 -14.89 -7.66 0.63
CA LEU A 141 -14.68 -6.25 0.95
C LEU A 141 -15.64 -5.73 2.04
N ASP A 142 -16.88 -6.19 2.08
CA ASP A 142 -17.83 -5.87 3.13
C ASP A 142 -17.41 -6.39 4.51
N GLU A 143 -16.80 -7.58 4.55
CA GLU A 143 -16.20 -8.13 5.78
C GLU A 143 -14.98 -7.34 6.20
N VAL A 144 -14.14 -6.89 5.26
CA VAL A 144 -12.98 -6.01 5.55
C VAL A 144 -13.46 -4.73 6.21
N ILE A 145 -14.47 -4.08 5.65
CA ILE A 145 -15.05 -2.84 6.19
C ILE A 145 -15.57 -3.05 7.60
N ALA A 146 -16.30 -4.14 7.84
CA ALA A 146 -16.84 -4.48 9.15
C ALA A 146 -15.72 -4.76 10.17
N ASP A 147 -14.70 -5.50 9.76
CA ASP A 147 -13.58 -5.86 10.64
C ASP A 147 -12.71 -4.64 11.00
N VAL A 148 -12.43 -3.77 10.04
CA VAL A 148 -11.73 -2.49 10.27
C VAL A 148 -12.50 -1.60 11.24
N SER A 149 -13.82 -1.57 11.14
CA SER A 149 -14.67 -0.81 12.07
C SER A 149 -14.63 -1.37 13.49
N LYS A 150 -14.56 -2.69 13.62
CA LYS A 150 -14.57 -3.40 14.90
C LYS A 150 -13.20 -3.50 15.56
N HIS A 151 -12.14 -3.66 14.74
CA HIS A 151 -10.75 -3.84 15.19
C HIS A 151 -9.79 -2.89 14.45
N PRO A 152 -10.00 -1.56 14.54
CA PRO A 152 -9.17 -0.59 13.79
C PRO A 152 -7.69 -0.63 14.17
N GLU A 153 -7.36 -1.09 15.37
CA GLU A 153 -5.99 -1.23 15.87
C GLU A 153 -5.19 -2.33 15.17
N GLU A 154 -5.86 -3.26 14.49
CA GLU A 154 -5.23 -4.36 13.76
C GLU A 154 -4.81 -3.98 12.33
N TYR A 155 -5.13 -2.76 11.89
CA TYR A 155 -4.93 -2.30 10.53
C TYR A 155 -4.04 -1.06 10.45
N THR A 156 -3.25 -0.96 9.38
CA THR A 156 -2.39 0.21 9.17
C THR A 156 -3.24 1.48 8.96
N VAL A 157 -2.67 2.62 9.35
CA VAL A 157 -3.37 3.91 9.27
C VAL A 157 -3.69 4.30 7.84
N TRP A 158 -2.76 4.09 6.89
CA TRP A 158 -2.98 4.43 5.47
C TRP A 158 -4.06 3.56 4.81
N PHE A 159 -4.12 2.28 5.18
CA PHE A 159 -5.17 1.38 4.70
C PHE A 159 -6.56 1.87 5.14
N LYS A 160 -6.71 2.24 6.41
CA LYS A 160 -7.97 2.77 6.95
C LYS A 160 -8.39 4.06 6.24
N ILE A 161 -7.43 4.95 5.93
CA ILE A 161 -7.71 6.19 5.19
C ILE A 161 -8.14 5.89 3.75
N ALA A 162 -7.43 5.00 3.05
CA ALA A 162 -7.71 4.68 1.65
C ALA A 162 -9.01 3.89 1.46
N LEU A 163 -9.40 3.06 2.42
CA LEU A 163 -10.47 2.08 2.29
C LEU A 163 -11.81 2.70 1.84
N LYS A 164 -12.14 3.89 2.32
CA LYS A 164 -13.38 4.59 1.94
C LYS A 164 -13.42 4.93 0.45
N GLN A 165 -12.31 5.41 -0.11
CA GLN A 165 -12.23 5.71 -1.55
C GLN A 165 -12.15 4.42 -2.38
N VAL A 166 -11.42 3.43 -1.90
CA VAL A 166 -11.36 2.10 -2.53
C VAL A 166 -12.76 1.51 -2.68
N THR A 167 -13.56 1.54 -1.61
CA THR A 167 -14.95 1.04 -1.62
C THR A 167 -15.80 1.75 -2.67
N LYS A 168 -15.73 3.08 -2.72
CA LYS A 168 -16.47 3.87 -3.73
C LYS A 168 -16.09 3.50 -5.16
N HIS A 169 -14.81 3.29 -5.43
CA HIS A 169 -14.35 2.91 -6.76
C HIS A 169 -14.75 1.48 -7.15
N VAL A 170 -14.78 0.55 -6.20
CA VAL A 170 -15.29 -0.81 -6.45
C VAL A 170 -16.77 -0.76 -6.76
N GLU A 171 -17.58 -0.08 -5.97
CA GLU A 171 -19.04 0.08 -6.17
C GLU A 171 -19.34 0.71 -7.53
N SER A 172 -18.61 1.76 -7.94
CA SER A 172 -18.83 2.41 -9.24
C SER A 172 -18.47 1.53 -10.44
N GLN A 173 -17.60 0.53 -10.27
CA GLN A 173 -17.29 -0.44 -11.31
C GLN A 173 -18.40 -1.50 -11.44
N ASP A 174 -19.02 -1.89 -10.34
CA ASP A 174 -20.13 -2.84 -10.34
C ASP A 174 -21.39 -2.25 -10.99
N GLU A 175 -21.58 -0.94 -10.89
CA GLU A 175 -22.70 -0.24 -11.53
C GLU A 175 -22.55 -0.11 -13.06
N MET A 176 -21.36 -0.36 -13.63
CA MET A 176 -21.10 -0.27 -15.07
C MET A 176 -21.29 -1.61 -15.82
N PHE A 177 -21.61 -2.67 -15.12
CA PHE A 177 -21.91 -4.01 -15.66
C PHE A 177 -23.31 -4.44 -15.21
#